data_4cf660e27eeca4389b29df255c0feea7
#
_entry.id   4cf660e27eeca4389b29df255c0feea7
#
_cell.length_a   1.000
_cell.length_b   1.000
_cell.length_c   1.000
_cell.angle_alpha   90.00
_cell.angle_beta   90.00
_cell.angle_gamma   90.00
#
_symmetry.space_group_name_H-M   'P 1'
#
loop_
_entity.id
_entity.type
_entity.pdbx_description
1 polymer ?
#
loop_
_entity_poly.entity_id
_entity_poly.type
_entity_poly.pdbx_seq_one_letter_code
_entity_poly.pdbx_strand_id
1 'polypeptide(L)'
;MYAIGVDVGGTTVKLGCVQDGINIIYRDKRQSPRDPLQMAQAIHSMVSIALKRFPGAAVGISCAGSMNSQGNVTASQLGWVSAPLGALIYEQFQRSLPMENDAMCALAAEHIYGALKGCQTGLLITLGTGIGGGVIIGGVPARGCMGMHGEIGHMITHADGRPCSCGQNGCWEMYAAASKLREASQGMSVREVMNNVRAGRLIDIWENYIHEVVIGLSSLMMIFAPEVVAIGGGLSNAGSIVIDTLRAEVEKTSAFNTFNPFTQIVSASFQNDAGILGAAALASMME
;
A
#
# COMPACT_ATOMS: atom_id res chain seq x y z
N MET A 1 18.17 13.41 -11.94
CA MET A 1 18.70 12.11 -11.45
C MET A 1 17.68 11.02 -11.82
N TYR A 2 18.14 9.83 -12.20
CA TYR A 2 17.24 8.70 -12.55
C TYR A 2 17.27 7.63 -11.46
N ALA A 3 16.11 7.07 -11.15
CA ALA A 3 15.99 5.90 -10.30
C ALA A 3 14.99 4.89 -10.91
N ILE A 4 15.23 3.62 -10.71
CA ILE A 4 14.38 2.54 -11.17
C ILE A 4 13.65 1.95 -9.97
N GLY A 5 12.33 2.00 -9.99
CA GLY A 5 11.47 1.30 -9.04
C GLY A 5 10.88 0.06 -9.70
N VAL A 6 10.99 -1.08 -9.02
CA VAL A 6 10.31 -2.33 -9.40
C VAL A 6 9.22 -2.59 -8.38
N ASP A 7 8.00 -2.89 -8.85
CA ASP A 7 6.85 -3.20 -8.00
C ASP A 7 6.39 -4.64 -8.28
N VAL A 8 6.66 -5.54 -7.33
CA VAL A 8 6.36 -6.97 -7.40
C VAL A 8 4.99 -7.22 -6.77
N GLY A 9 3.97 -7.29 -7.60
CA GLY A 9 2.62 -7.64 -7.18
C GLY A 9 2.28 -9.12 -7.40
N GLY A 10 1.16 -9.56 -6.83
CA GLY A 10 0.71 -10.96 -6.95
C GLY A 10 0.37 -11.43 -8.37
N THR A 11 0.07 -10.52 -9.29
CA THR A 11 -0.31 -10.84 -10.68
C THR A 11 0.71 -10.33 -11.69
N THR A 12 1.29 -9.16 -11.44
CA THR A 12 2.21 -8.49 -12.36
C THR A 12 3.39 -7.87 -11.63
N VAL A 13 4.57 -7.96 -12.24
CA VAL A 13 5.73 -7.15 -11.92
C VAL A 13 5.73 -5.94 -12.83
N LYS A 14 5.86 -4.76 -12.25
CA LYS A 14 5.97 -3.49 -12.97
C LYS A 14 7.34 -2.87 -12.70
N LEU A 15 7.86 -2.17 -13.68
CA LEU A 15 9.08 -1.38 -13.55
C LEU A 15 8.82 0.02 -14.08
N GLY A 16 9.32 1.02 -13.39
CA GLY A 16 9.34 2.41 -13.87
C GLY A 16 10.74 3.02 -13.70
N CYS A 17 11.22 3.72 -14.72
CA CYS A 17 12.32 4.65 -14.55
C CYS A 17 11.75 6.01 -14.20
N VAL A 18 12.15 6.51 -13.06
CA VAL A 18 11.65 7.75 -12.46
C VAL A 18 12.70 8.84 -12.63
N GLN A 19 12.30 9.96 -13.18
CA GLN A 19 13.10 11.18 -13.27
C GLN A 19 12.57 12.20 -12.25
N ASP A 20 13.49 12.84 -11.54
CA ASP A 20 13.18 13.93 -10.59
C ASP A 20 12.10 13.56 -9.55
N GLY A 21 12.14 12.30 -9.11
CA GLY A 21 11.36 11.79 -7.99
C GLY A 21 9.93 11.33 -8.31
N ILE A 22 9.25 11.89 -9.31
CA ILE A 22 7.84 11.58 -9.59
C ILE A 22 7.51 11.29 -11.06
N ASN A 23 8.37 11.69 -11.99
CA ASN A 23 8.09 11.55 -13.41
C ASN A 23 8.51 10.17 -13.93
N ILE A 24 7.56 9.27 -14.14
CA ILE A 24 7.87 7.95 -14.72
C ILE A 24 8.00 8.09 -16.24
N ILE A 25 9.24 8.09 -16.73
CA ILE A 25 9.59 8.31 -18.14
C ILE A 25 9.75 7.02 -18.95
N TYR A 26 9.80 5.86 -18.29
CA TYR A 26 9.85 4.54 -18.90
C TYR A 26 9.08 3.56 -18.05
N ARG A 27 8.39 2.62 -18.70
CA ARG A 27 7.63 1.56 -18.03
C ARG A 27 7.88 0.21 -18.72
N ASP A 28 7.96 -0.85 -17.94
CA ASP A 28 7.86 -2.24 -18.35
C ASP A 28 6.90 -2.97 -17.42
N LYS A 29 6.21 -3.99 -17.93
CA LYS A 29 5.24 -4.79 -17.18
C LYS A 29 5.26 -6.21 -17.65
N ARG A 30 5.35 -7.18 -16.72
CA ARG A 30 5.31 -8.62 -17.00
C ARG A 30 4.37 -9.34 -16.04
N GLN A 31 3.96 -10.55 -16.38
CA GLN A 31 3.27 -11.41 -15.41
C GLN A 31 4.22 -11.83 -14.28
N SER A 32 3.69 -11.92 -13.07
CA SER A 32 4.46 -12.36 -11.91
C SER A 32 4.70 -13.88 -11.95
N PRO A 33 5.96 -14.33 -12.07
CA PRO A 33 6.29 -15.73 -11.85
C PRO A 33 5.95 -16.15 -10.42
N ARG A 34 5.47 -17.39 -10.24
CA ARG A 34 5.21 -17.94 -8.92
C ARG A 34 6.46 -18.49 -8.24
N ASP A 35 7.40 -18.95 -9.02
CA ASP A 35 8.70 -19.41 -8.52
C ASP A 35 9.59 -18.22 -8.16
N PRO A 36 10.16 -18.15 -6.93
CA PRO A 36 10.97 -17.01 -6.48
C PRO A 36 12.24 -16.78 -7.32
N LEU A 37 12.88 -17.84 -7.83
CA LEU A 37 14.06 -17.73 -8.67
C LEU A 37 13.70 -17.13 -10.04
N GLN A 38 12.61 -17.60 -10.66
CA GLN A 38 12.11 -17.02 -11.91
C GLN A 38 11.70 -15.56 -11.72
N MET A 39 11.17 -15.19 -10.54
CA MET A 39 10.86 -13.81 -10.21
C MET A 39 12.15 -12.96 -10.18
N ALA A 40 13.18 -13.40 -9.48
CA ALA A 40 14.47 -12.70 -9.43
C ALA A 40 15.09 -12.54 -10.84
N GLN A 41 15.03 -13.57 -11.67
CA GLN A 41 15.49 -13.52 -13.07
C GLN A 41 14.67 -12.54 -13.92
N ALA A 42 13.34 -12.51 -13.75
CA ALA A 42 12.47 -11.56 -14.44
C ALA A 42 12.81 -10.11 -14.05
N ILE A 43 12.98 -9.83 -12.75
CA ILE A 43 13.41 -8.53 -12.24
C ILE A 43 14.77 -8.15 -12.84
N HIS A 44 15.75 -9.03 -12.78
CA HIS A 44 17.10 -8.79 -13.35
C HIS A 44 17.03 -8.46 -14.85
N SER A 45 16.25 -9.21 -15.62
CA SER A 45 16.07 -8.96 -17.05
C SER A 45 15.45 -7.58 -17.31
N MET A 46 14.38 -7.21 -16.60
CA MET A 46 13.70 -5.90 -16.74
C MET A 46 14.66 -4.75 -16.38
N VAL A 47 15.34 -4.85 -15.24
CA VAL A 47 16.27 -3.83 -14.75
C VAL A 47 17.48 -3.70 -15.69
N SER A 48 18.02 -4.81 -16.20
CA SER A 48 19.16 -4.77 -17.14
C SER A 48 18.82 -4.06 -18.45
N ILE A 49 17.58 -4.21 -18.95
CA ILE A 49 17.10 -3.46 -20.12
C ILE A 49 16.98 -1.98 -19.79
N ALA A 50 16.42 -1.64 -18.63
CA ALA A 50 16.27 -0.26 -18.21
C ALA A 50 17.60 0.43 -17.97
N LEU A 51 18.58 -0.25 -17.33
CA LEU A 51 19.92 0.29 -17.08
C LEU A 51 20.73 0.56 -18.37
N LYS A 52 20.53 -0.20 -19.43
CA LYS A 52 21.11 0.12 -20.75
C LYS A 52 20.62 1.45 -21.29
N ARG A 53 19.38 1.83 -20.96
CA ARG A 53 18.75 3.08 -21.40
C ARG A 53 19.01 4.23 -20.44
N PHE A 54 19.16 3.93 -19.16
CA PHE A 54 19.35 4.88 -18.06
C PHE A 54 20.57 4.45 -17.21
N PRO A 55 21.80 4.59 -17.73
CA PRO A 55 23.00 4.15 -17.02
C PRO A 55 23.16 4.88 -15.68
N GLY A 56 23.56 4.15 -14.65
CA GLY A 56 23.81 4.72 -13.32
C GLY A 56 22.53 5.02 -12.52
N ALA A 57 21.35 4.60 -12.98
CA ALA A 57 20.14 4.76 -12.20
C ALA A 57 20.16 3.84 -10.95
N ALA A 58 19.83 4.42 -9.78
CA ALA A 58 19.59 3.65 -8.56
C ALA A 58 18.43 2.67 -8.76
N VAL A 59 18.47 1.51 -8.10
CA VAL A 59 17.45 0.47 -8.26
C VAL A 59 16.89 0.06 -6.91
N GLY A 60 15.56 0.12 -6.75
CA GLY A 60 14.84 -0.35 -5.57
C GLY A 60 13.67 -1.25 -5.92
N ILE A 61 13.24 -2.06 -4.97
CA ILE A 61 12.19 -3.06 -5.13
C ILE A 61 11.12 -2.89 -4.07
N SER A 62 9.88 -2.74 -4.51
CA SER A 62 8.64 -2.88 -3.75
C SER A 62 8.14 -4.31 -3.92
N CYS A 63 7.75 -4.96 -2.86
CA CYS A 63 7.24 -6.33 -2.92
C CYS A 63 5.97 -6.49 -2.07
N ALA A 64 4.92 -7.05 -2.68
CA ALA A 64 3.72 -7.42 -1.96
C ALA A 64 4.03 -8.51 -0.92
N GLY A 65 3.40 -8.39 0.26
CA GLY A 65 3.59 -9.31 1.39
C GLY A 65 4.56 -8.80 2.44
N SER A 66 4.67 -9.51 3.54
CA SER A 66 5.60 -9.17 4.63
C SER A 66 7.03 -9.62 4.31
N MET A 67 8.01 -8.82 4.75
CA MET A 67 9.43 -9.12 4.53
C MET A 67 10.19 -8.99 5.84
N ASN A 68 11.06 -9.95 6.12
CA ASN A 68 11.94 -9.90 7.29
C ASN A 68 13.29 -9.21 6.95
N SER A 69 14.10 -8.98 7.98
CA SER A 69 15.42 -8.32 7.84
C SER A 69 16.44 -9.07 6.98
N GLN A 70 16.20 -10.34 6.66
CA GLN A 70 17.02 -11.14 5.76
C GLN A 70 16.56 -11.05 4.30
N GLY A 71 15.48 -10.30 4.00
CA GLY A 71 14.89 -10.22 2.66
C GLY A 71 14.07 -11.45 2.27
N ASN A 72 13.67 -12.28 3.25
CA ASN A 72 12.73 -13.36 2.99
C ASN A 72 11.30 -12.80 2.97
N VAL A 73 10.54 -13.17 1.95
CA VAL A 73 9.19 -12.66 1.69
C VAL A 73 8.13 -13.73 1.92
N THR A 74 7.09 -13.37 2.69
CA THR A 74 5.87 -14.16 2.80
C THR A 74 4.74 -13.41 2.10
N ALA A 75 4.22 -13.98 1.01
CA ALA A 75 3.22 -13.35 0.15
C ALA A 75 2.19 -14.39 -0.30
N SER A 76 1.02 -14.42 0.34
CA SER A 76 -0.05 -15.39 0.05
C SER A 76 -0.51 -15.33 -1.41
N GLN A 77 -0.56 -14.14 -2.00
CA GLN A 77 -0.93 -13.91 -3.40
C GLN A 77 0.05 -14.54 -4.39
N LEU A 78 1.31 -14.77 -4.00
CA LEU A 78 2.35 -15.44 -4.78
C LEU A 78 2.50 -16.92 -4.38
N GLY A 79 1.87 -17.35 -3.29
CA GLY A 79 2.05 -18.68 -2.70
C GLY A 79 3.37 -18.83 -1.97
N TRP A 80 3.98 -17.73 -1.53
CA TRP A 80 5.28 -17.73 -0.87
C TRP A 80 5.16 -17.77 0.65
N VAL A 81 5.97 -18.64 1.26
CA VAL A 81 6.20 -18.71 2.70
C VAL A 81 7.70 -18.59 2.93
N SER A 82 8.15 -17.47 3.47
CA SER A 82 9.58 -17.18 3.72
C SER A 82 10.48 -17.40 2.49
N ALA A 83 10.02 -17.00 1.29
CA ALA A 83 10.79 -17.14 0.06
C ALA A 83 12.05 -16.26 0.11
N PRO A 84 13.25 -16.77 -0.22
CA PRO A 84 14.52 -16.05 -0.05
C PRO A 84 14.79 -15.06 -1.19
N LEU A 85 13.83 -14.16 -1.46
CA LEU A 85 13.91 -13.25 -2.60
C LEU A 85 15.13 -12.33 -2.53
N GLY A 86 15.48 -11.84 -1.34
CA GLY A 86 16.65 -10.98 -1.16
C GLY A 86 17.96 -11.67 -1.55
N ALA A 87 18.16 -12.93 -1.14
CA ALA A 87 19.33 -13.72 -1.53
C ALA A 87 19.36 -13.97 -3.04
N LEU A 88 18.21 -14.34 -3.63
CA LEU A 88 18.10 -14.57 -5.08
C LEU A 88 18.36 -13.28 -5.89
N ILE A 89 17.90 -12.13 -5.42
CA ILE A 89 18.24 -10.83 -6.03
C ILE A 89 19.75 -10.55 -5.92
N TYR A 90 20.34 -10.79 -4.75
CA TYR A 90 21.80 -10.64 -4.60
C TYR A 90 22.58 -11.51 -5.60
N GLU A 91 22.18 -12.78 -5.78
CA GLU A 91 22.80 -13.69 -6.76
C GLU A 91 22.72 -13.15 -8.20
N GLN A 92 21.57 -12.55 -8.57
CA GLN A 92 21.38 -12.02 -9.92
C GLN A 92 22.16 -10.72 -10.18
N PHE A 93 22.26 -9.84 -9.18
CA PHE A 93 22.84 -8.50 -9.35
C PHE A 93 24.26 -8.38 -8.81
N GLN A 94 24.79 -9.40 -8.10
CA GLN A 94 26.05 -9.39 -7.37
C GLN A 94 26.21 -8.18 -6.42
N ARG A 95 25.07 -7.63 -5.97
CA ARG A 95 24.94 -6.57 -4.97
C ARG A 95 23.56 -6.62 -4.31
N SER A 96 23.46 -6.11 -3.10
CA SER A 96 22.16 -5.90 -2.44
C SER A 96 21.43 -4.74 -3.11
N LEU A 97 20.14 -4.90 -3.32
CA LEU A 97 19.24 -3.82 -3.73
C LEU A 97 18.31 -3.49 -2.55
N PRO A 98 17.97 -2.21 -2.33
CA PRO A 98 16.93 -1.83 -1.39
C PRO A 98 15.63 -2.53 -1.74
N MET A 99 15.06 -3.24 -0.76
CA MET A 99 13.79 -3.93 -0.90
C MET A 99 12.90 -3.57 0.27
N GLU A 100 11.62 -3.31 0.01
CA GLU A 100 10.65 -2.96 1.03
C GLU A 100 9.26 -3.49 0.68
N ASN A 101 8.39 -3.62 1.70
CA ASN A 101 6.98 -3.94 1.52
C ASN A 101 6.26 -2.88 0.66
N ASP A 102 5.25 -3.30 -0.12
CA ASP A 102 4.52 -2.44 -1.04
C ASP A 102 3.78 -1.26 -0.36
N ALA A 103 3.20 -1.49 0.82
CA ALA A 103 2.54 -0.43 1.57
C ALA A 103 3.57 0.58 2.14
N MET A 104 4.75 0.12 2.53
CA MET A 104 5.83 1.00 3.00
C MET A 104 6.50 1.76 1.86
N CYS A 105 6.64 1.17 0.68
CA CYS A 105 7.01 1.90 -0.52
C CYS A 105 5.98 2.99 -0.83
N ALA A 106 4.69 2.67 -0.76
CA ALA A 106 3.64 3.66 -0.95
C ALA A 106 3.69 4.78 0.10
N LEU A 107 3.94 4.44 1.38
CA LEU A 107 4.15 5.43 2.43
C LEU A 107 5.34 6.34 2.13
N ALA A 108 6.47 5.78 1.69
CA ALA A 108 7.65 6.56 1.33
C ALA A 108 7.36 7.53 0.18
N ALA A 109 6.66 7.09 -0.87
CA ALA A 109 6.26 7.95 -1.98
C ALA A 109 5.38 9.11 -1.50
N GLU A 110 4.34 8.82 -0.70
CA GLU A 110 3.42 9.83 -0.18
C GLU A 110 4.10 10.78 0.80
N HIS A 111 5.04 10.30 1.61
CA HIS A 111 5.78 11.12 2.56
C HIS A 111 6.78 12.05 1.89
N ILE A 112 7.48 11.59 0.85
CA ILE A 112 8.53 12.39 0.19
C ILE A 112 7.91 13.35 -0.82
N TYR A 113 6.92 12.90 -1.59
CA TYR A 113 6.43 13.63 -2.76
C TYR A 113 4.92 13.89 -2.78
N GLY A 114 4.14 13.20 -1.94
CA GLY A 114 2.68 13.15 -2.03
C GLY A 114 1.93 13.81 -0.88
N ALA A 115 0.80 13.20 -0.54
CA ALA A 115 -0.18 13.74 0.40
C ALA A 115 0.32 13.84 1.84
N LEU A 116 1.36 13.10 2.23
CA LEU A 116 1.95 13.11 3.58
C LEU A 116 3.23 13.95 3.66
N LYS A 117 3.54 14.72 2.61
CA LYS A 117 4.76 15.53 2.59
C LYS A 117 4.73 16.60 3.67
N GLY A 118 5.78 16.60 4.52
CA GLY A 118 5.95 17.56 5.61
C GLY A 118 5.19 17.24 6.90
N CYS A 119 4.37 16.19 6.93
CA CYS A 119 3.68 15.78 8.16
C CYS A 119 4.68 15.29 9.21
N GLN A 120 4.47 15.69 10.46
CA GLN A 120 5.14 15.11 11.62
C GLN A 120 4.46 13.81 12.03
N THR A 121 3.13 13.76 11.97
CA THR A 121 2.35 12.54 12.19
C THR A 121 1.38 12.36 11.03
N GLY A 122 1.53 11.27 10.29
CA GLY A 122 0.71 10.97 9.12
C GLY A 122 0.39 9.49 9.01
N LEU A 123 -0.75 9.17 8.42
CA LEU A 123 -1.18 7.79 8.16
C LEU A 123 -1.37 7.60 6.66
N LEU A 124 -0.84 6.52 6.11
CA LEU A 124 -1.28 5.96 4.84
C LEU A 124 -2.12 4.72 5.12
N ILE A 125 -3.29 4.63 4.50
CA ILE A 125 -4.14 3.43 4.52
C ILE A 125 -4.43 3.05 3.07
N THR A 126 -4.05 1.84 2.67
CA THR A 126 -4.33 1.32 1.33
C THR A 126 -5.48 0.33 1.38
N LEU A 127 -6.60 0.67 0.74
CA LEU A 127 -7.80 -0.15 0.64
C LEU A 127 -7.85 -0.82 -0.73
N GLY A 128 -7.38 -2.08 -0.78
CA GLY A 128 -7.26 -2.89 -1.99
C GLY A 128 -7.79 -4.29 -1.82
N THR A 129 -7.09 -5.30 -2.35
CA THR A 129 -7.41 -6.73 -2.11
C THR A 129 -7.39 -7.05 -0.62
N GLY A 130 -6.44 -6.43 0.11
CA GLY A 130 -6.34 -6.39 1.55
C GLY A 130 -6.30 -4.96 2.05
N ILE A 131 -5.90 -4.77 3.30
CA ILE A 131 -5.62 -3.47 3.93
C ILE A 131 -4.15 -3.42 4.32
N GLY A 132 -3.42 -2.54 3.69
CA GLY A 132 -2.05 -2.19 4.08
C GLY A 132 -1.96 -0.74 4.56
N GLY A 133 -0.79 -0.33 5.00
CA GLY A 133 -0.57 1.06 5.38
C GLY A 133 0.74 1.27 6.12
N GLY A 134 0.86 2.45 6.68
CA GLY A 134 2.02 2.82 7.49
C GLY A 134 1.80 4.16 8.16
N VAL A 135 2.68 4.45 9.09
CA VAL A 135 2.59 5.60 9.99
C VAL A 135 3.87 6.43 9.88
N ILE A 136 3.72 7.74 9.80
CA ILE A 136 4.80 8.72 10.02
C ILE A 136 4.71 9.18 11.47
N ILE A 137 5.81 9.15 12.21
CA ILE A 137 5.92 9.66 13.57
C ILE A 137 7.19 10.49 13.68
N GLY A 138 7.06 11.74 14.12
CA GLY A 138 8.20 12.65 14.21
C GLY A 138 8.85 12.95 12.85
N GLY A 139 8.05 12.96 11.78
CA GLY A 139 8.52 13.23 10.41
C GLY A 139 9.28 12.08 9.74
N VAL A 140 9.23 10.86 10.31
CA VAL A 140 9.88 9.68 9.73
C VAL A 140 8.93 8.47 9.70
N PRO A 141 9.04 7.56 8.72
CA PRO A 141 8.29 6.32 8.73
C PRO A 141 8.58 5.50 9.99
N ALA A 142 7.53 5.17 10.74
CA ALA A 142 7.64 4.33 11.92
C ALA A 142 8.08 2.92 11.50
N ARG A 143 9.11 2.40 12.18
CA ARG A 143 9.63 1.05 11.94
C ARG A 143 9.54 0.24 13.22
N GLY A 144 8.95 -0.95 13.12
CA GLY A 144 8.89 -1.91 14.21
C GLY A 144 10.20 -2.65 14.41
N CYS A 145 10.23 -3.50 15.43
CA CYS A 145 11.32 -4.40 15.68
C CYS A 145 11.52 -5.32 14.46
N MET A 146 12.76 -5.56 14.07
CA MET A 146 13.14 -6.40 12.91
C MET A 146 12.61 -5.92 11.54
N GLY A 147 12.24 -4.64 11.43
CA GLY A 147 11.76 -4.05 10.17
C GLY A 147 10.31 -4.39 9.81
N MET A 148 9.60 -5.19 10.61
CA MET A 148 8.18 -5.48 10.40
C MET A 148 7.32 -4.34 10.97
N HIS A 149 6.40 -3.80 10.15
CA HIS A 149 5.54 -2.67 10.54
C HIS A 149 4.41 -2.48 9.54
N GLY A 150 3.42 -1.68 9.92
CA GLY A 150 2.36 -1.29 9.00
C GLY A 150 1.25 -2.32 8.78
N GLU A 151 1.23 -3.40 9.55
CA GLU A 151 0.22 -4.46 9.44
C GLU A 151 -1.14 -4.04 10.06
N ILE A 152 -1.57 -2.79 9.77
CA ILE A 152 -2.78 -2.19 10.33
C ILE A 152 -4.06 -2.94 9.93
N GLY A 153 -4.07 -3.61 8.78
CA GLY A 153 -5.18 -4.45 8.33
C GLY A 153 -5.44 -5.65 9.24
N HIS A 154 -4.45 -6.08 10.01
CA HIS A 154 -4.57 -7.18 10.96
C HIS A 154 -4.93 -6.73 12.40
N MET A 155 -5.22 -5.46 12.60
CA MET A 155 -5.83 -4.96 13.83
C MET A 155 -7.19 -5.62 14.03
N ILE A 156 -7.46 -6.19 15.23
CA ILE A 156 -8.72 -6.83 15.56
C ILE A 156 -9.78 -5.75 15.79
N THR A 157 -10.76 -5.67 14.90
CA THR A 157 -11.91 -4.77 15.03
C THR A 157 -13.16 -5.50 15.50
N HIS A 158 -13.18 -6.83 15.36
CA HIS A 158 -14.29 -7.68 15.76
C HIS A 158 -13.76 -8.85 16.61
N ALA A 159 -13.97 -8.79 17.90
CA ALA A 159 -13.61 -9.90 18.79
C ALA A 159 -14.34 -11.17 18.33
N ASP A 160 -13.62 -12.30 18.27
CA ASP A 160 -14.13 -13.59 17.80
C ASP A 160 -14.78 -13.58 16.40
N GLY A 161 -14.39 -12.63 15.56
CA GLY A 161 -14.95 -12.43 14.24
C GLY A 161 -14.42 -13.40 13.17
N ARG A 162 -14.48 -12.98 11.90
CA ARG A 162 -14.11 -13.81 10.74
C ARG A 162 -12.64 -14.26 10.82
N PRO A 163 -12.33 -15.52 10.43
CA PRO A 163 -10.95 -16.00 10.39
C PRO A 163 -10.15 -15.24 9.34
N CYS A 164 -8.89 -14.91 9.66
CA CYS A 164 -7.95 -14.23 8.79
C CYS A 164 -6.78 -15.15 8.43
N SER A 165 -6.21 -14.97 7.25
CA SER A 165 -5.03 -15.70 6.77
C SER A 165 -3.78 -15.52 7.65
N CYS A 166 -3.73 -14.46 8.49
CA CYS A 166 -2.65 -14.25 9.45
C CYS A 166 -2.72 -15.17 10.68
N GLY A 167 -3.78 -15.98 10.81
CA GLY A 167 -4.00 -16.90 11.93
C GLY A 167 -4.86 -16.32 13.07
N GLN A 168 -5.24 -15.03 12.99
CA GLN A 168 -6.14 -14.39 13.96
C GLN A 168 -7.59 -14.41 13.46
N ASN A 169 -8.52 -14.07 14.36
CA ASN A 169 -9.92 -13.80 14.01
C ASN A 169 -10.23 -12.31 14.19
N GLY A 170 -11.12 -11.79 13.33
CA GLY A 170 -11.66 -10.44 13.48
C GLY A 170 -10.78 -9.31 12.99
N CYS A 171 -9.74 -9.58 12.18
CA CYS A 171 -8.91 -8.55 11.56
C CYS A 171 -9.74 -7.58 10.74
N TRP A 172 -9.41 -6.31 10.80
CA TRP A 172 -10.07 -5.22 10.06
C TRP A 172 -10.16 -5.50 8.55
N GLU A 173 -9.13 -6.06 7.96
CA GLU A 173 -9.09 -6.45 6.56
C GLU A 173 -10.24 -7.38 6.15
N MET A 174 -10.69 -8.25 7.05
CA MET A 174 -11.76 -9.21 6.77
C MET A 174 -13.14 -8.56 6.63
N TYR A 175 -13.25 -7.26 6.90
CA TYR A 175 -14.49 -6.48 6.85
C TYR A 175 -14.37 -5.27 5.91
N ALA A 176 -13.26 -4.57 5.95
CA ALA A 176 -13.07 -3.27 5.33
C ALA A 176 -12.15 -3.25 4.07
N ALA A 177 -11.54 -4.38 3.67
CA ALA A 177 -10.84 -4.43 2.39
C ALA A 177 -11.79 -4.19 1.21
N ALA A 178 -11.33 -3.57 0.11
CA ALA A 178 -12.14 -3.36 -1.08
C ALA A 178 -12.63 -4.69 -1.71
N SER A 179 -11.90 -5.79 -1.46
CA SER A 179 -12.36 -7.15 -1.82
C SER A 179 -13.66 -7.53 -1.11
N LYS A 180 -13.92 -7.02 0.11
CA LYS A 180 -15.15 -7.30 0.87
C LYS A 180 -16.34 -6.51 0.33
N LEU A 181 -16.13 -5.28 -0.13
CA LEU A 181 -17.14 -4.54 -0.88
C LEU A 181 -17.52 -5.30 -2.16
N ARG A 182 -16.53 -5.82 -2.88
CA ARG A 182 -16.77 -6.63 -4.09
C ARG A 182 -17.53 -7.92 -3.78
N GLU A 183 -17.21 -8.59 -2.68
CA GLU A 183 -17.91 -9.79 -2.22
C GLU A 183 -19.38 -9.47 -1.90
N ALA A 184 -19.65 -8.43 -1.11
CA ALA A 184 -20.99 -7.98 -0.74
C ALA A 184 -21.83 -7.53 -1.96
N SER A 185 -21.18 -6.99 -2.99
CA SER A 185 -21.83 -6.54 -4.23
C SER A 185 -21.85 -7.59 -5.35
N GLN A 186 -21.71 -8.88 -5.00
CA GLN A 186 -21.78 -10.01 -5.95
C GLN A 186 -20.74 -9.93 -7.08
N GLY A 187 -19.54 -9.49 -6.78
CA GLY A 187 -18.42 -9.46 -7.70
C GLY A 187 -18.25 -8.15 -8.50
N MET A 188 -19.10 -7.15 -8.27
CA MET A 188 -18.99 -5.85 -8.94
C MET A 188 -17.65 -5.18 -8.62
N SER A 189 -17.10 -4.47 -9.60
CA SER A 189 -15.97 -3.59 -9.37
C SER A 189 -16.39 -2.39 -8.50
N VAL A 190 -15.41 -1.79 -7.80
CA VAL A 190 -15.66 -0.57 -7.01
C VAL A 190 -16.35 0.53 -7.85
N ARG A 191 -15.93 0.67 -9.11
CA ARG A 191 -16.53 1.65 -10.04
C ARG A 191 -18.02 1.36 -10.30
N GLU A 192 -18.37 0.10 -10.52
CA GLU A 192 -19.76 -0.31 -10.73
C GLU A 192 -20.59 -0.09 -9.46
N VAL A 193 -20.06 -0.41 -8.29
CA VAL A 193 -20.71 -0.11 -7.01
C VAL A 193 -20.96 1.39 -6.89
N MET A 194 -19.96 2.23 -7.15
CA MET A 194 -20.11 3.69 -7.08
C MET A 194 -21.15 4.23 -8.07
N ASN A 195 -21.24 3.67 -9.27
CA ASN A 195 -22.28 4.05 -10.23
C ASN A 195 -23.68 3.68 -9.73
N ASN A 196 -23.83 2.54 -9.07
CA ASN A 196 -25.09 2.13 -8.45
C ASN A 196 -25.46 3.03 -7.26
N VAL A 197 -24.50 3.34 -6.40
CA VAL A 197 -24.69 4.25 -5.24
C VAL A 197 -25.17 5.62 -5.71
N ARG A 198 -24.53 6.20 -6.74
CA ARG A 198 -24.96 7.48 -7.34
C ARG A 198 -26.38 7.41 -7.94
N ALA A 199 -26.80 6.25 -8.38
CA ALA A 199 -28.16 6.00 -8.89
C ALA A 199 -29.16 5.63 -7.80
N GLY A 200 -28.82 5.77 -6.50
CA GLY A 200 -29.66 5.43 -5.36
C GLY A 200 -29.84 3.93 -5.12
N ARG A 201 -28.94 3.10 -5.67
CA ARG A 201 -28.96 1.64 -5.48
C ARG A 201 -27.75 1.20 -4.65
N LEU A 202 -27.83 0.04 -4.01
CA LEU A 202 -26.76 -0.53 -3.16
C LEU A 202 -26.33 0.39 -2.01
N ILE A 203 -27.21 1.28 -1.56
CA ILE A 203 -26.90 2.23 -0.47
C ILE A 203 -26.55 1.48 0.79
N ASP A 204 -27.35 0.50 1.20
CA ASP A 204 -27.11 -0.29 2.42
C ASP A 204 -25.75 -1.03 2.39
N ILE A 205 -25.38 -1.58 1.23
CA ILE A 205 -24.08 -2.26 1.05
C ILE A 205 -22.94 -1.26 1.21
N TRP A 206 -23.10 -0.07 0.62
CA TRP A 206 -22.11 0.99 0.71
C TRP A 206 -21.97 1.54 2.13
N GLU A 207 -23.08 1.86 2.79
CA GLU A 207 -23.08 2.39 4.16
C GLU A 207 -22.47 1.38 5.15
N ASN A 208 -22.85 0.10 5.05
CA ASN A 208 -22.25 -0.96 5.86
C ASN A 208 -20.74 -1.08 5.63
N TYR A 209 -20.29 -1.03 4.36
CA TYR A 209 -18.87 -1.09 4.04
C TYR A 209 -18.11 0.13 4.61
N ILE A 210 -18.65 1.33 4.44
CA ILE A 210 -18.05 2.56 5.00
C ILE A 210 -17.98 2.50 6.52
N HIS A 211 -19.02 1.98 7.16
CA HIS A 211 -19.02 1.77 8.62
C HIS A 211 -17.83 0.90 9.06
N GLU A 212 -17.59 -0.20 8.37
CA GLU A 212 -16.44 -1.08 8.65
C GLU A 212 -15.09 -0.38 8.44
N VAL A 213 -14.97 0.44 7.40
CA VAL A 213 -13.76 1.24 7.19
C VAL A 213 -13.56 2.24 8.33
N VAL A 214 -14.61 2.91 8.75
CA VAL A 214 -14.57 3.95 9.80
C VAL A 214 -14.20 3.38 11.16
N ILE A 215 -14.58 2.15 11.51
CA ILE A 215 -14.18 1.50 12.77
C ILE A 215 -12.65 1.49 12.92
N GLY A 216 -11.94 0.95 11.94
CA GLY A 216 -10.48 0.88 12.01
C GLY A 216 -9.81 2.23 11.83
N LEU A 217 -10.33 3.06 10.91
CA LEU A 217 -9.84 4.41 10.69
C LEU A 217 -9.90 5.25 11.99
N SER A 218 -11.06 5.26 12.67
CA SER A 218 -11.23 5.99 13.93
C SER A 218 -10.30 5.48 15.03
N SER A 219 -10.08 4.17 15.10
CA SER A 219 -9.15 3.57 16.08
C SER A 219 -7.71 4.06 15.84
N LEU A 220 -7.25 4.06 14.58
CA LEU A 220 -5.92 4.55 14.23
C LEU A 220 -5.78 6.07 14.47
N MET A 221 -6.81 6.84 14.16
CA MET A 221 -6.83 8.28 14.43
C MET A 221 -6.76 8.58 15.93
N MET A 222 -7.44 7.79 16.77
CA MET A 222 -7.39 7.94 18.23
C MET A 222 -6.02 7.58 18.82
N ILE A 223 -5.31 6.62 18.21
CA ILE A 223 -3.99 6.19 18.69
C ILE A 223 -2.90 7.18 18.29
N PHE A 224 -2.93 7.65 17.04
CA PHE A 224 -1.82 8.41 16.46
C PHE A 224 -2.06 9.92 16.37
N ALA A 225 -3.31 10.38 16.47
CA ALA A 225 -3.71 11.77 16.29
C ALA A 225 -3.03 12.43 15.07
N PRO A 226 -3.19 11.88 13.84
CA PRO A 226 -2.43 12.31 12.68
C PRO A 226 -2.89 13.67 12.16
N GLU A 227 -1.97 14.44 11.58
CA GLU A 227 -2.29 15.64 10.81
C GLU A 227 -3.05 15.29 9.53
N VAL A 228 -2.61 14.22 8.85
CA VAL A 228 -3.19 13.77 7.59
C VAL A 228 -3.33 12.25 7.57
N VAL A 229 -4.50 11.79 7.11
CA VAL A 229 -4.74 10.40 6.71
C VAL A 229 -4.90 10.35 5.20
N ALA A 230 -3.94 9.73 4.51
CA ALA A 230 -3.99 9.49 3.07
C ALA A 230 -4.63 8.12 2.78
N ILE A 231 -5.71 8.10 2.00
CA ILE A 231 -6.40 6.87 1.59
C ILE A 231 -5.97 6.51 0.17
N GLY A 232 -5.29 5.37 0.05
CA GLY A 232 -4.80 4.80 -1.21
C GLY A 232 -5.48 3.48 -1.57
N GLY A 233 -4.87 2.75 -2.51
CA GLY A 233 -5.38 1.46 -2.99
C GLY A 233 -6.49 1.58 -4.02
N GLY A 234 -7.06 0.43 -4.40
CA GLY A 234 -8.06 0.35 -5.48
C GLY A 234 -9.34 1.12 -5.21
N LEU A 235 -9.71 1.30 -3.95
CA LEU A 235 -10.89 2.05 -3.54
C LEU A 235 -10.76 3.55 -3.86
N SER A 236 -9.58 4.14 -3.70
CA SER A 236 -9.36 5.57 -3.98
C SER A 236 -9.55 5.94 -5.45
N ASN A 237 -9.46 4.97 -6.37
CA ASN A 237 -9.75 5.17 -7.79
C ASN A 237 -11.23 5.46 -8.09
N ALA A 238 -12.12 5.32 -7.11
CA ALA A 238 -13.54 5.63 -7.24
C ALA A 238 -13.85 7.15 -7.17
N GLY A 239 -12.84 7.96 -6.88
CA GLY A 239 -12.93 9.42 -6.85
C GLY A 239 -13.28 10.00 -5.47
N SER A 240 -13.58 11.30 -5.43
CA SER A 240 -13.79 12.06 -4.19
C SER A 240 -14.93 11.52 -3.32
N ILE A 241 -15.91 10.86 -3.90
CA ILE A 241 -17.06 10.33 -3.16
C ILE A 241 -16.66 9.42 -1.99
N VAL A 242 -15.59 8.63 -2.15
CA VAL A 242 -15.08 7.78 -1.06
C VAL A 242 -14.55 8.63 0.08
N ILE A 243 -13.70 9.58 -0.25
CA ILE A 243 -13.07 10.47 0.74
C ILE A 243 -14.12 11.34 1.43
N ASP A 244 -15.06 11.90 0.67
CA ASP A 244 -16.11 12.76 1.19
C ASP A 244 -17.04 11.97 2.13
N THR A 245 -17.39 10.71 1.77
CA THR A 245 -18.18 9.85 2.64
C THR A 245 -17.42 9.49 3.92
N LEU A 246 -16.14 9.10 3.82
CA LEU A 246 -15.33 8.77 5.01
C LEU A 246 -15.21 9.97 5.95
N ARG A 247 -14.95 11.17 5.41
CA ARG A 247 -14.93 12.42 6.18
C ARG A 247 -16.23 12.64 6.93
N ALA A 248 -17.35 12.62 6.19
CA ALA A 248 -18.66 12.86 6.76
C ALA A 248 -19.02 11.86 7.86
N GLU A 249 -18.65 10.58 7.72
CA GLU A 249 -18.93 9.57 8.74
C GLU A 249 -18.03 9.73 9.98
N VAL A 250 -16.76 10.03 9.81
CA VAL A 250 -15.85 10.28 10.93
C VAL A 250 -16.25 11.54 11.71
N GLU A 251 -16.60 12.62 10.99
CA GLU A 251 -17.02 13.90 11.59
C GLU A 251 -18.32 13.82 12.42
N LYS A 252 -19.17 12.81 12.18
CA LYS A 252 -20.36 12.56 13.01
C LYS A 252 -20.01 12.14 14.45
N THR A 253 -18.79 11.65 14.67
CA THR A 253 -18.40 11.14 15.99
C THR A 253 -17.94 12.27 16.90
N SER A 254 -18.45 12.30 18.13
CA SER A 254 -18.01 13.27 19.15
C SER A 254 -16.52 13.11 19.48
N ALA A 255 -15.99 11.89 19.40
CA ALA A 255 -14.59 11.59 19.62
C ALA A 255 -13.69 12.29 18.60
N PHE A 256 -14.06 12.29 17.30
CA PHE A 256 -13.31 13.02 16.27
C PHE A 256 -13.22 14.52 16.61
N ASN A 257 -14.36 15.14 16.87
CA ASN A 257 -14.44 16.58 17.16
C ASN A 257 -13.67 16.98 18.43
N THR A 258 -13.51 16.06 19.39
CA THR A 258 -12.79 16.31 20.64
C THR A 258 -11.28 16.11 20.50
N PHE A 259 -10.85 15.02 19.85
CA PHE A 259 -9.45 14.58 19.89
C PHE A 259 -8.70 14.79 18.57
N ASN A 260 -9.41 14.83 17.43
CA ASN A 260 -8.81 14.92 16.10
C ASN A 260 -9.43 16.02 15.20
N PRO A 261 -9.80 17.21 15.73
CA PRO A 261 -10.56 18.20 14.96
C PRO A 261 -9.78 18.79 13.77
N PHE A 262 -8.47 18.58 13.70
CA PHE A 262 -7.59 19.12 12.65
C PHE A 262 -7.09 18.07 11.67
N THR A 263 -7.42 16.77 11.90
CA THR A 263 -7.01 15.71 11.00
C THR A 263 -7.67 15.84 9.62
N GLN A 264 -6.87 15.84 8.58
CA GLN A 264 -7.35 15.84 7.22
C GLN A 264 -7.38 14.42 6.64
N ILE A 265 -8.51 14.00 6.09
CA ILE A 265 -8.63 12.74 5.35
C ILE A 265 -8.58 13.09 3.86
N VAL A 266 -7.59 12.57 3.13
CA VAL A 266 -7.35 12.92 1.72
C VAL A 266 -7.11 11.67 0.87
N SER A 267 -7.23 11.80 -0.45
CA SER A 267 -6.76 10.75 -1.36
C SER A 267 -5.24 10.73 -1.39
N ALA A 268 -4.65 9.54 -1.42
CA ALA A 268 -3.25 9.35 -1.76
C ALA A 268 -2.97 9.85 -3.18
N SER A 269 -1.78 10.42 -3.40
CA SER A 269 -1.41 11.10 -4.65
C SER A 269 -1.04 10.14 -5.78
N PHE A 270 -0.42 9.00 -5.46
CA PHE A 270 0.27 8.19 -6.48
C PHE A 270 -0.44 6.89 -6.86
N GLN A 271 -1.50 6.51 -6.18
CA GLN A 271 -2.35 5.38 -6.56
C GLN A 271 -1.56 4.11 -6.98
N ASN A 272 -1.74 3.64 -8.22
CA ASN A 272 -1.10 2.43 -8.77
C ASN A 272 0.41 2.57 -9.03
N ASP A 273 0.95 3.77 -8.96
CA ASP A 273 2.37 4.06 -9.18
C ASP A 273 3.15 4.18 -7.85
N ALA A 274 2.45 4.19 -6.73
CA ALA A 274 3.04 4.40 -5.40
C ALA A 274 4.17 3.41 -5.08
N GLY A 275 4.02 2.11 -5.41
CA GLY A 275 5.06 1.10 -5.22
C GLY A 275 6.31 1.40 -6.03
N ILE A 276 6.16 1.77 -7.32
CA ILE A 276 7.28 2.14 -8.20
C ILE A 276 8.00 3.38 -7.67
N LEU A 277 7.25 4.44 -7.36
CA LEU A 277 7.81 5.71 -6.91
C LEU A 277 8.49 5.58 -5.55
N GLY A 278 7.89 4.83 -4.63
CA GLY A 278 8.47 4.56 -3.32
C GLY A 278 9.75 3.73 -3.39
N ALA A 279 9.77 2.66 -4.19
CA ALA A 279 10.96 1.86 -4.40
C ALA A 279 12.10 2.69 -5.02
N ALA A 280 11.80 3.53 -6.01
CA ALA A 280 12.76 4.44 -6.63
C ALA A 280 13.28 5.48 -5.63
N ALA A 281 12.41 6.04 -4.79
CA ALA A 281 12.79 7.01 -3.77
C ALA A 281 13.73 6.39 -2.72
N LEU A 282 13.39 5.21 -2.20
CA LEU A 282 14.23 4.48 -1.24
C LEU A 282 15.62 4.15 -1.83
N ALA A 283 15.68 3.77 -3.11
CA ALA A 283 16.94 3.53 -3.79
C ALA A 283 17.84 4.78 -3.84
N SER A 284 17.24 5.93 -4.17
CA SER A 284 17.98 7.21 -4.26
C SER A 284 18.47 7.75 -2.91
N MET A 285 17.91 7.28 -1.79
CA MET A 285 18.36 7.68 -0.44
C MET A 285 19.54 6.87 0.08
N MET A 286 19.84 5.72 -0.54
CA MET A 286 20.89 4.80 -0.10
C MET A 286 22.18 4.94 -0.91
N GLU A 287 22.18 5.74 -1.98
CA GLU A 287 23.38 6.18 -2.73
C GLU A 287 23.92 7.49 -2.15
#